data_be7299d93147792e714f32c589f70a4b
#
_entry.id   be7299d93147792e714f32c589f70a4b
#
_cell.length_a   1.000
_cell.length_b   1.000
_cell.length_c   1.000
_cell.angle_alpha   90.00
_cell.angle_beta   90.00
_cell.angle_gamma   90.00
#
_symmetry.space_group_name_H-M   'P 1'
#
loop_
_entity.id
_entity.type
_entity.pdbx_description
1 polymer ?
#
loop_
_entity_poly.entity_id
_entity_poly.type
_entity_poly.pdbx_seq_one_letter_code
_entity_poly.pdbx_strand_id
1 'polypeptide(L)'
;MKASLRSSAVSGMLWTAMERFGHQFLRLIIGIIIARILEPSMFGIVGMTVIFTDLAQSILDSGFGSALIQKKDRNEVDYSTCFYFNVIVGLFLYVILFIAAPHIAVFYHTAELTDVIKVISLGFVFNSLIISQNAKLSVELKFKASSIINITSYLISGIIGIVLAYVGFGVWSLVFQQVSACLLRVLFVEIYTRWIPMFVFSRKSFHYLFNFGSKVLVSGFLFSIYNNLYTLVIGRVFTPTEVGHYNRANQFADLPSSTLISVVMKVAYPLMCKVQDDTNRLRRSYQKILRLPIYIIHPI
;
A
#
# COMPACT_ATOMS: atom_id res chain seq x y z
N MET A 1 10.09 -26.16 -17.70
CA MET A 1 9.34 -24.89 -17.51
C MET A 1 8.17 -24.98 -16.53
N LYS A 2 7.28 -26.02 -16.56
CA LYS A 2 6.15 -26.17 -15.62
C LYS A 2 6.56 -26.37 -14.15
N ALA A 3 7.59 -27.17 -13.87
CA ALA A 3 8.09 -27.43 -12.52
C ALA A 3 8.71 -26.16 -11.87
N SER A 4 9.45 -25.37 -12.65
CA SER A 4 10.06 -24.10 -12.21
C SER A 4 9.01 -23.05 -11.82
N LEU A 5 7.94 -22.89 -12.60
CA LEU A 5 6.87 -21.94 -12.27
C LEU A 5 6.07 -22.34 -11.02
N ARG A 6 5.87 -23.65 -10.81
CA ARG A 6 5.21 -24.15 -9.60
C ARG A 6 6.05 -23.92 -8.35
N SER A 7 7.35 -24.19 -8.42
CA SER A 7 8.29 -23.94 -7.34
C SER A 7 8.36 -22.44 -7.00
N SER A 8 8.47 -21.58 -8.02
CA SER A 8 8.47 -20.13 -7.84
C SER A 8 7.15 -19.61 -7.23
N ALA A 9 6.00 -20.22 -7.62
CA ALA A 9 4.70 -19.87 -7.05
C ALA A 9 4.61 -20.21 -5.56
N VAL A 10 5.01 -21.43 -5.18
CA VAL A 10 4.99 -21.89 -3.78
C VAL A 10 5.95 -21.04 -2.93
N SER A 11 7.20 -20.87 -3.40
CA SER A 11 8.16 -20.01 -2.71
C SER A 11 7.67 -18.57 -2.59
N GLY A 12 7.08 -18.02 -3.66
CA GLY A 12 6.49 -16.68 -3.64
C GLY A 12 5.35 -16.54 -2.64
N MET A 13 4.46 -17.54 -2.57
CA MET A 13 3.37 -17.55 -1.57
C MET A 13 3.91 -17.62 -0.15
N LEU A 14 4.91 -18.46 0.12
CA LEU A 14 5.54 -18.57 1.44
C LEU A 14 6.18 -17.24 1.87
N TRP A 15 6.98 -16.62 1.00
CA TRP A 15 7.60 -15.32 1.30
C TRP A 15 6.58 -14.21 1.48
N THR A 16 5.54 -14.17 0.66
CA THR A 16 4.46 -13.18 0.79
C THR A 16 3.63 -13.42 2.05
N ALA A 17 3.39 -14.68 2.42
CA ALA A 17 2.75 -15.02 3.67
C ALA A 17 3.60 -14.57 4.87
N MET A 18 4.90 -14.93 4.88
CA MET A 18 5.83 -14.47 5.92
C MET A 18 5.86 -12.94 6.03
N GLU A 19 5.85 -12.23 4.90
CA GLU A 19 5.77 -10.76 4.88
C GLU A 19 4.48 -10.27 5.54
N ARG A 20 3.34 -10.79 5.13
CA ARG A 20 2.04 -10.32 5.62
C ARG A 20 1.84 -10.64 7.11
N PHE A 21 2.09 -11.88 7.50
CA PHE A 21 1.98 -12.27 8.92
C PHE A 21 3.05 -11.58 9.78
N GLY A 22 4.29 -11.49 9.29
CA GLY A 22 5.37 -10.79 9.98
C GLY A 22 5.08 -9.30 10.15
N HIS A 23 4.62 -8.63 9.09
CA HIS A 23 4.19 -7.23 9.16
C HIS A 23 3.03 -7.05 10.15
N GLN A 24 2.05 -7.96 10.13
CA GLN A 24 0.91 -7.91 11.03
C GLN A 24 1.31 -8.12 12.49
N PHE A 25 2.20 -9.08 12.75
CA PHE A 25 2.75 -9.34 14.07
C PHE A 25 3.55 -8.14 14.61
N LEU A 26 4.42 -7.57 13.77
CA LEU A 26 5.16 -6.35 14.12
C LEU A 26 4.22 -5.18 14.37
N ARG A 27 3.20 -5.00 13.54
CA ARG A 27 2.18 -3.96 13.69
C ARG A 27 1.44 -4.09 15.03
N LEU A 28 1.13 -5.31 15.43
CA LEU A 28 0.46 -5.59 16.69
C LEU A 28 1.39 -5.27 17.88
N ILE A 29 2.63 -5.77 17.88
CA ILE A 29 3.59 -5.51 18.96
C ILE A 29 3.89 -4.01 19.08
N ILE A 30 4.29 -3.36 17.98
CA ILE A 30 4.60 -1.93 17.95
C ILE A 30 3.37 -1.12 18.37
N GLY A 31 2.19 -1.50 17.86
CA GLY A 31 0.94 -0.85 18.22
C GLY A 31 0.58 -0.96 19.70
N ILE A 32 0.81 -2.12 20.34
CA ILE A 32 0.59 -2.30 21.79
C ILE A 32 1.58 -1.46 22.59
N ILE A 33 2.88 -1.45 22.21
CA ILE A 33 3.89 -0.67 22.93
C ILE A 33 3.55 0.82 22.86
N ILE A 34 3.25 1.33 21.66
CA ILE A 34 2.92 2.76 21.48
C ILE A 34 1.61 3.11 22.19
N ALA A 35 0.59 2.21 22.18
CA ALA A 35 -0.70 2.44 22.82
C ALA A 35 -0.64 2.46 24.37
N ARG A 36 0.44 1.94 24.97
CA ARG A 36 0.70 2.08 26.41
C ARG A 36 1.33 3.42 26.78
N ILE A 37 1.86 4.15 25.80
CA ILE A 37 2.58 5.41 26.00
C ILE A 37 1.70 6.59 25.59
N LEU A 38 0.97 6.46 24.45
CA LEU A 38 0.18 7.53 23.87
C LEU A 38 -1.30 7.40 24.25
N GLU A 39 -1.94 8.56 24.38
CA GLU A 39 -3.39 8.65 24.59
C GLU A 39 -4.19 8.18 23.36
N PRO A 40 -5.40 7.60 23.54
CA PRO A 40 -6.26 7.17 22.44
C PRO A 40 -6.61 8.27 21.44
N SER A 41 -6.71 9.52 21.89
CA SER A 41 -6.97 10.71 21.07
C SER A 41 -5.93 10.89 19.95
N MET A 42 -4.65 10.62 20.23
CA MET A 42 -3.55 10.74 19.26
C MET A 42 -3.69 9.72 18.11
N PHE A 43 -4.16 8.51 18.41
CA PHE A 43 -4.51 7.53 17.38
C PHE A 43 -5.73 7.94 16.56
N GLY A 44 -6.69 8.62 17.19
CA GLY A 44 -7.85 9.17 16.53
C GLY A 44 -7.49 10.25 15.50
N ILE A 45 -6.58 11.17 15.85
CA ILE A 45 -6.08 12.20 14.94
C ILE A 45 -5.47 11.58 13.69
N VAL A 46 -4.59 10.59 13.85
CA VAL A 46 -4.03 9.86 12.69
C VAL A 46 -5.12 9.06 11.97
N GLY A 47 -6.06 8.47 12.70
CA GLY A 47 -7.21 7.76 12.14
C GLY A 47 -8.09 8.60 11.23
N MET A 48 -8.30 9.89 11.55
CA MET A 48 -9.05 10.84 10.73
C MET A 48 -8.37 11.15 9.39
N THR A 49 -7.04 10.96 9.26
CA THR A 49 -6.34 11.12 7.99
C THR A 49 -6.54 9.96 7.03
N VAL A 50 -6.96 8.78 7.53
CA VAL A 50 -6.95 7.51 6.77
C VAL A 50 -7.77 7.60 5.50
N ILE A 51 -8.99 8.17 5.54
CA ILE A 51 -9.82 8.26 4.34
C ILE A 51 -9.13 9.06 3.22
N PHE A 52 -8.52 10.18 3.56
CA PHE A 52 -7.85 11.05 2.57
C PHE A 52 -6.59 10.38 2.04
N THR A 53 -5.84 9.71 2.91
CA THR A 53 -4.63 8.96 2.52
C THR A 53 -4.97 7.73 1.68
N ASP A 54 -6.04 6.99 2.00
CA ASP A 54 -6.45 5.82 1.22
C ASP A 54 -7.02 6.21 -0.15
N LEU A 55 -7.78 7.31 -0.24
CA LEU A 55 -8.25 7.84 -1.52
C LEU A 55 -7.07 8.27 -2.41
N ALA A 56 -6.12 9.02 -1.84
CA ALA A 56 -4.92 9.44 -2.55
C ALA A 56 -4.06 8.25 -2.97
N GLN A 57 -3.89 7.24 -2.10
CA GLN A 57 -3.16 6.03 -2.41
C GLN A 57 -3.85 5.22 -3.54
N SER A 58 -5.19 5.14 -3.54
CA SER A 58 -5.95 4.49 -4.63
C SER A 58 -5.72 5.17 -5.97
N ILE A 59 -5.59 6.51 -5.99
CA ILE A 59 -5.26 7.27 -7.19
C ILE A 59 -3.81 7.02 -7.59
N LEU A 60 -2.88 7.03 -6.65
CA LEU A 60 -1.46 6.76 -6.90
C LEU A 60 -1.25 5.35 -7.45
N ASP A 61 -1.93 4.36 -6.88
CA ASP A 61 -1.88 2.98 -7.34
C ASP A 61 -2.54 2.78 -8.71
N SER A 62 -3.23 3.77 -9.25
CA SER A 62 -3.87 4.00 -10.57
C SER A 62 -3.80 2.84 -11.60
N GLY A 63 -3.37 1.66 -11.19
CA GLY A 63 -3.23 0.47 -12.02
C GLY A 63 -2.03 0.49 -13.00
N PHE A 64 -1.20 1.54 -13.02
CA PHE A 64 -0.03 1.59 -13.90
C PHE A 64 0.99 0.50 -13.58
N GLY A 65 1.26 0.24 -12.29
CA GLY A 65 2.06 -0.91 -11.87
C GLY A 65 1.47 -2.24 -12.32
N SER A 66 0.15 -2.41 -12.20
CA SER A 66 -0.57 -3.60 -12.66
C SER A 66 -0.56 -3.72 -14.17
N ALA A 67 -0.70 -2.61 -14.91
CA ALA A 67 -0.60 -2.58 -16.36
C ALA A 67 0.80 -2.99 -16.86
N LEU A 68 1.87 -2.53 -16.17
CA LEU A 68 3.23 -2.99 -16.45
C LEU A 68 3.41 -4.49 -16.23
N ILE A 69 2.82 -5.04 -15.16
CA ILE A 69 2.89 -6.48 -14.86
C ILE A 69 2.16 -7.27 -15.96
N GLN A 70 1.04 -6.75 -16.46
CA GLN A 70 0.24 -7.40 -17.50
C GLN A 70 0.88 -7.32 -18.87
N LYS A 71 1.52 -6.21 -19.23
CA LYS A 71 2.13 -6.00 -20.57
C LYS A 71 3.25 -7.00 -20.78
N LYS A 72 3.18 -7.83 -21.84
CA LYS A 72 4.21 -8.85 -22.15
C LYS A 72 5.48 -8.25 -22.71
N ASP A 73 5.34 -7.40 -23.74
CA ASP A 73 6.44 -6.77 -24.48
C ASP A 73 6.85 -5.45 -23.83
N ARG A 74 7.02 -5.50 -22.49
CA ARG A 74 7.47 -4.34 -21.72
C ARG A 74 8.96 -4.09 -21.92
N ASN A 75 9.31 -2.84 -22.02
CA ASN A 75 10.69 -2.39 -22.17
C ASN A 75 11.02 -1.30 -21.14
N GLU A 76 12.27 -0.86 -21.09
CA GLU A 76 12.71 0.18 -20.14
C GLU A 76 12.02 1.53 -20.36
N VAL A 77 11.53 1.82 -21.59
CA VAL A 77 10.74 3.03 -21.88
C VAL A 77 9.36 2.96 -21.17
N ASP A 78 8.75 1.78 -21.10
CA ASP A 78 7.48 1.60 -20.38
C ASP A 78 7.65 1.82 -18.87
N TYR A 79 8.73 1.27 -18.29
CA TYR A 79 9.05 1.47 -16.87
C TYR A 79 9.33 2.93 -16.55
N SER A 80 10.11 3.62 -17.41
CA SER A 80 10.44 5.03 -17.22
C SER A 80 9.21 5.93 -17.40
N THR A 81 8.35 5.64 -18.39
CA THR A 81 7.08 6.36 -18.59
C THR A 81 6.16 6.21 -17.37
N CYS A 82 6.05 5.00 -16.83
CA CYS A 82 5.29 4.71 -15.59
C CYS A 82 5.87 5.49 -14.40
N PHE A 83 7.19 5.50 -14.23
CA PHE A 83 7.88 6.22 -13.18
C PHE A 83 7.56 7.72 -13.20
N TYR A 84 7.82 8.41 -14.33
CA TYR A 84 7.55 9.84 -14.42
C TYR A 84 6.09 10.20 -14.22
N PHE A 85 5.18 9.42 -14.77
CA PHE A 85 3.75 9.64 -14.54
C PHE A 85 3.39 9.53 -13.06
N ASN A 86 3.84 8.46 -12.38
CA ASN A 86 3.52 8.28 -10.96
C ASN A 86 4.17 9.35 -10.07
N VAL A 87 5.39 9.82 -10.40
CA VAL A 87 6.03 10.93 -9.66
C VAL A 87 5.19 12.21 -9.80
N ILE A 88 4.73 12.54 -11.01
CA ILE A 88 3.85 13.68 -11.23
C ILE A 88 2.55 13.54 -10.43
N VAL A 89 1.92 12.36 -10.47
CA VAL A 89 0.69 12.09 -9.70
C VAL A 89 0.95 12.18 -8.19
N GLY A 90 2.06 11.61 -7.69
CA GLY A 90 2.42 11.67 -6.28
C GLY A 90 2.65 13.10 -5.78
N LEU A 91 3.35 13.92 -6.56
CA LEU A 91 3.53 15.35 -6.26
C LEU A 91 2.20 16.12 -6.31
N PHE A 92 1.37 15.85 -7.31
CA PHE A 92 0.05 16.47 -7.44
C PHE A 92 -0.86 16.15 -6.24
N LEU A 93 -0.91 14.89 -5.82
CA LEU A 93 -1.67 14.47 -4.64
C LEU A 93 -1.13 15.10 -3.36
N TYR A 94 0.19 15.19 -3.22
CA TYR A 94 0.82 15.89 -2.11
C TYR A 94 0.38 17.35 -2.05
N VAL A 95 0.45 18.07 -3.17
CA VAL A 95 0.06 19.49 -3.25
C VAL A 95 -1.43 19.66 -2.96
N ILE A 96 -2.29 18.80 -3.50
CA ILE A 96 -3.74 18.85 -3.21
C ILE A 96 -4.00 18.69 -1.71
N LEU A 97 -3.42 17.65 -1.09
CA LEU A 97 -3.63 17.40 0.33
C LEU A 97 -3.00 18.48 1.21
N PHE A 98 -1.85 19.03 0.82
CA PHE A 98 -1.22 20.16 1.51
C PHE A 98 -2.14 21.40 1.54
N ILE A 99 -2.78 21.73 0.41
CA ILE A 99 -3.73 22.84 0.31
C ILE A 99 -5.05 22.50 1.02
N ALA A 100 -5.51 21.26 0.93
CA ALA A 100 -6.76 20.82 1.56
C ALA A 100 -6.64 20.64 3.09
N ALA A 101 -5.43 20.45 3.63
CA ALA A 101 -5.20 20.15 5.04
C ALA A 101 -5.89 21.10 6.03
N PRO A 102 -5.81 22.45 5.90
CA PRO A 102 -6.53 23.35 6.80
C PRO A 102 -8.05 23.20 6.70
N HIS A 103 -8.60 22.96 5.52
CA HIS A 103 -10.04 22.75 5.33
C HIS A 103 -10.52 21.44 5.97
N ILE A 104 -9.71 20.38 5.87
CA ILE A 104 -9.98 19.10 6.52
C ILE A 104 -9.91 19.25 8.05
N ALA A 105 -8.95 20.01 8.57
CA ALA A 105 -8.84 20.28 10.00
C ALA A 105 -10.06 21.04 10.56
N VAL A 106 -10.56 22.02 9.81
CA VAL A 106 -11.82 22.73 10.13
C VAL A 106 -13.01 21.77 10.08
N PHE A 107 -13.10 20.90 9.08
CA PHE A 107 -14.17 19.93 8.95
C PHE A 107 -14.27 19.00 10.18
N TYR A 108 -13.14 18.55 10.71
CA TYR A 108 -13.06 17.70 11.90
C TYR A 108 -12.98 18.45 13.23
N HIS A 109 -12.97 19.77 13.21
CA HIS A 109 -12.77 20.61 14.41
C HIS A 109 -11.49 20.28 15.20
N THR A 110 -10.42 19.88 14.51
CA THR A 110 -9.15 19.44 15.11
C THR A 110 -7.98 20.15 14.41
N ALA A 111 -7.44 21.22 15.02
CA ALA A 111 -6.42 22.07 14.41
C ALA A 111 -5.11 21.31 14.08
N GLU A 112 -4.70 20.36 14.93
CA GLU A 112 -3.48 19.55 14.78
C GLU A 112 -3.46 18.73 13.47
N LEU A 113 -4.64 18.39 12.92
CA LEU A 113 -4.77 17.66 11.65
C LEU A 113 -4.09 18.39 10.48
N THR A 114 -4.03 19.71 10.50
CA THR A 114 -3.40 20.48 9.41
C THR A 114 -1.97 20.06 9.18
N ASP A 115 -1.15 20.04 10.22
CA ASP A 115 0.27 19.73 10.09
C ASP A 115 0.51 18.21 9.96
N VAL A 116 -0.30 17.41 10.63
CA VAL A 116 -0.29 15.94 10.50
C VAL A 116 -0.54 15.51 9.05
N ILE A 117 -1.57 16.07 8.37
CA ILE A 117 -1.86 15.75 6.97
C ILE A 117 -0.74 16.19 6.04
N LYS A 118 -0.18 17.41 6.24
CA LYS A 118 0.93 17.90 5.42
C LYS A 118 2.14 16.97 5.47
N VAL A 119 2.48 16.45 6.64
CA VAL A 119 3.65 15.57 6.80
C VAL A 119 3.37 14.14 6.34
N ILE A 120 2.20 13.56 6.69
CA ILE A 120 1.84 12.20 6.24
C ILE A 120 1.75 12.13 4.72
N SER A 121 1.26 13.18 4.06
CA SER A 121 1.11 13.21 2.60
C SER A 121 2.45 13.17 1.83
N LEU A 122 3.61 13.46 2.47
CA LEU A 122 4.93 13.19 1.89
C LEU A 122 5.11 11.71 1.51
N GLY A 123 4.40 10.81 2.18
CA GLY A 123 4.40 9.39 1.86
C GLY A 123 4.00 9.09 0.40
N PHE A 124 3.15 9.93 -0.23
CA PHE A 124 2.76 9.75 -1.64
C PHE A 124 3.93 10.04 -2.59
N VAL A 125 4.73 11.05 -2.29
CA VAL A 125 5.93 11.36 -3.05
C VAL A 125 6.91 10.18 -2.96
N PHE A 126 7.16 9.67 -1.76
CA PHE A 126 8.04 8.51 -1.57
C PHE A 126 7.49 7.25 -2.25
N ASN A 127 6.21 6.92 -2.07
CA ASN A 127 5.61 5.74 -2.69
C ASN A 127 5.62 5.82 -4.22
N SER A 128 5.46 7.00 -4.81
CA SER A 128 5.47 7.18 -6.27
C SER A 128 6.80 6.80 -6.91
N LEU A 129 7.91 6.99 -6.20
CA LEU A 129 9.26 6.67 -6.68
C LEU A 129 9.49 5.17 -6.89
N ILE A 130 8.77 4.30 -6.17
CA ILE A 130 9.04 2.85 -6.18
C ILE A 130 7.99 2.00 -6.91
N ILE A 131 6.94 2.61 -7.49
CA ILE A 131 5.87 1.84 -8.18
C ILE A 131 6.45 1.02 -9.35
N SER A 132 7.30 1.64 -10.18
CA SER A 132 7.92 0.96 -11.32
C SER A 132 8.85 -0.17 -10.89
N GLN A 133 9.68 0.04 -9.86
CA GLN A 133 10.58 -0.98 -9.33
C GLN A 133 9.80 -2.13 -8.69
N ASN A 134 8.72 -1.84 -7.95
CA ASN A 134 7.86 -2.88 -7.38
C ASN A 134 7.18 -3.72 -8.48
N ALA A 135 6.76 -3.09 -9.58
CA ALA A 135 6.26 -3.82 -10.75
C ALA A 135 7.34 -4.72 -11.35
N LYS A 136 8.59 -4.23 -11.49
CA LYS A 136 9.74 -5.02 -11.98
C LYS A 136 10.03 -6.22 -11.08
N LEU A 137 10.11 -6.03 -9.76
CA LEU A 137 10.27 -7.12 -8.79
C LEU A 137 9.15 -8.17 -8.89
N SER A 138 7.91 -7.73 -9.08
CA SER A 138 6.75 -8.62 -9.23
C SER A 138 6.82 -9.44 -10.53
N VAL A 139 7.21 -8.81 -11.64
CA VAL A 139 7.40 -9.47 -12.94
C VAL A 139 8.51 -10.53 -12.87
N GLU A 140 9.59 -10.22 -12.19
CA GLU A 140 10.73 -11.12 -11.98
C GLU A 140 10.45 -12.17 -10.89
N LEU A 141 9.30 -12.13 -10.24
CA LEU A 141 8.90 -13.01 -9.13
C LEU A 141 9.86 -12.93 -7.93
N LYS A 142 10.51 -11.79 -7.71
CA LYS A 142 11.47 -11.56 -6.62
C LYS A 142 10.75 -11.25 -5.30
N PHE A 143 9.80 -12.09 -4.91
CA PHE A 143 8.98 -11.88 -3.70
C PHE A 143 9.81 -11.90 -2.42
N LYS A 144 10.87 -12.73 -2.34
CA LYS A 144 11.78 -12.75 -1.19
C LYS A 144 12.39 -11.37 -0.92
N ALA A 145 12.94 -10.72 -1.94
CA ALA A 145 13.54 -9.39 -1.80
C ALA A 145 12.50 -8.35 -1.37
N SER A 146 11.35 -8.31 -2.05
CA SER A 146 10.24 -7.43 -1.67
C SER A 146 9.81 -7.62 -0.22
N SER A 147 9.71 -8.88 0.24
CA SER A 147 9.30 -9.20 1.60
C SER A 147 10.32 -8.75 2.65
N ILE A 148 11.60 -8.99 2.41
CA ILE A 148 12.68 -8.54 3.31
C ILE A 148 12.69 -7.02 3.41
N ILE A 149 12.63 -6.31 2.27
CA ILE A 149 12.60 -4.84 2.22
C ILE A 149 11.42 -4.30 3.05
N ASN A 150 10.22 -4.82 2.83
CA ASN A 150 9.03 -4.35 3.51
C ASN A 150 9.08 -4.59 5.02
N ILE A 151 9.47 -5.80 5.45
CA ILE A 151 9.58 -6.14 6.88
C ILE A 151 10.65 -5.28 7.57
N THR A 152 11.83 -5.16 6.97
CA THR A 152 12.93 -4.39 7.55
C THR A 152 12.60 -2.90 7.65
N SER A 153 12.01 -2.32 6.60
CA SER A 153 11.55 -0.92 6.62
C SER A 153 10.54 -0.67 7.74
N TYR A 154 9.57 -1.60 7.89
CA TYR A 154 8.55 -1.46 8.92
C TYR A 154 9.10 -1.66 10.33
N LEU A 155 10.03 -2.60 10.53
CA LEU A 155 10.68 -2.84 11.82
C LEU A 155 11.47 -1.61 12.27
N ILE A 156 12.32 -1.05 11.41
CA ILE A 156 13.13 0.13 11.73
C ILE A 156 12.22 1.34 12.00
N SER A 157 11.20 1.57 11.16
CA SER A 157 10.25 2.66 11.38
C SER A 157 9.46 2.49 12.69
N GLY A 158 9.11 1.25 13.04
CA GLY A 158 8.46 0.95 14.31
C GLY A 158 9.34 1.28 15.51
N ILE A 159 10.64 0.99 15.46
CA ILE A 159 11.60 1.37 16.49
C ILE A 159 11.68 2.90 16.60
N ILE A 160 11.75 3.62 15.46
CA ILE A 160 11.74 5.09 15.45
C ILE A 160 10.47 5.62 16.12
N GLY A 161 9.29 5.07 15.78
CA GLY A 161 8.02 5.47 16.39
C GLY A 161 7.98 5.24 17.89
N ILE A 162 8.48 4.10 18.38
CA ILE A 162 8.55 3.77 19.81
C ILE A 162 9.48 4.76 20.53
N VAL A 163 10.68 5.00 20.00
CA VAL A 163 11.63 5.95 20.60
C VAL A 163 11.03 7.35 20.69
N LEU A 164 10.42 7.84 19.62
CA LEU A 164 9.78 9.16 19.61
C LEU A 164 8.61 9.24 20.61
N ALA A 165 7.83 8.15 20.74
CA ALA A 165 6.76 8.10 21.74
C ALA A 165 7.31 8.21 23.17
N TYR A 166 8.39 7.50 23.49
CA TYR A 166 9.05 7.59 24.81
C TYR A 166 9.65 8.97 25.09
N VAL A 167 10.15 9.66 24.07
CA VAL A 167 10.71 11.04 24.20
C VAL A 167 9.60 12.09 24.34
N GLY A 168 8.32 11.71 24.16
CA GLY A 168 7.17 12.60 24.37
C GLY A 168 6.71 13.38 23.14
N PHE A 169 7.03 12.92 21.92
CA PHE A 169 6.58 13.56 20.69
C PHE A 169 5.06 13.41 20.39
N GLY A 170 4.32 12.68 21.24
CA GLY A 170 2.87 12.55 21.10
C GLY A 170 2.45 12.01 19.74
N VAL A 171 1.48 12.65 19.07
CA VAL A 171 0.96 12.25 17.74
C VAL A 171 2.07 12.17 16.68
N TRP A 172 3.11 12.97 16.78
CA TRP A 172 4.23 13.02 15.85
C TRP A 172 5.02 11.71 15.80
N SER A 173 5.03 10.93 16.88
CA SER A 173 5.65 9.60 16.88
C SER A 173 4.99 8.65 15.85
N LEU A 174 3.66 8.70 15.71
CA LEU A 174 2.90 7.92 14.73
C LEU A 174 3.11 8.45 13.31
N VAL A 175 3.17 9.78 13.15
CA VAL A 175 3.41 10.44 11.87
C VAL A 175 4.79 10.10 11.33
N PHE A 176 5.84 10.30 12.13
CA PHE A 176 7.20 9.97 11.72
C PHE A 176 7.43 8.48 11.52
N GLN A 177 6.74 7.62 12.26
CA GLN A 177 6.75 6.18 12.02
C GLN A 177 6.25 5.86 10.59
N GLN A 178 5.13 6.46 10.15
CA GLN A 178 4.59 6.21 8.81
C GLN A 178 5.48 6.77 7.71
N VAL A 179 5.95 8.01 7.86
CA VAL A 179 6.79 8.67 6.84
C VAL A 179 8.15 7.98 6.73
N SER A 180 8.76 7.61 7.85
CA SER A 180 10.04 6.88 7.84
C SER A 180 9.89 5.48 7.23
N ALA A 181 8.76 4.80 7.41
CA ALA A 181 8.50 3.52 6.75
C ALA A 181 8.51 3.66 5.22
N CYS A 182 7.84 4.71 4.68
CA CYS A 182 7.85 5.00 3.25
C CYS A 182 9.26 5.34 2.75
N LEU A 183 9.98 6.21 3.46
CA LEU A 183 11.34 6.62 3.09
C LEU A 183 12.33 5.45 3.11
N LEU A 184 12.33 4.64 4.16
CA LEU A 184 13.20 3.46 4.28
C LEU A 184 12.90 2.45 3.17
N ARG A 185 11.62 2.28 2.84
CA ARG A 185 11.22 1.40 1.73
C ARG A 185 11.78 1.88 0.40
N VAL A 186 11.73 3.20 0.11
CA VAL A 186 12.36 3.78 -1.08
C VAL A 186 13.85 3.48 -1.09
N LEU A 187 14.55 3.82 0.00
CA LEU A 187 15.99 3.61 0.10
C LEU A 187 16.39 2.16 -0.14
N PHE A 188 15.71 1.19 0.48
CA PHE A 188 16.03 -0.22 0.32
C PHE A 188 15.66 -0.78 -1.06
N VAL A 189 14.57 -0.30 -1.67
CA VAL A 189 14.23 -0.67 -3.05
C VAL A 189 15.26 -0.15 -4.02
N GLU A 190 15.68 1.11 -3.91
CA GLU A 190 16.72 1.71 -4.75
C GLU A 190 18.07 1.00 -4.60
N ILE A 191 18.52 0.73 -3.38
CA ILE A 191 19.77 0.00 -3.10
C ILE A 191 19.72 -1.40 -3.73
N TYR A 192 18.56 -2.07 -3.66
CA TYR A 192 18.41 -3.44 -4.17
C TYR A 192 18.30 -3.47 -5.69
N THR A 193 17.46 -2.63 -6.29
CA THR A 193 17.19 -2.66 -7.73
C THR A 193 18.27 -1.96 -8.55
N ARG A 194 18.90 -0.93 -7.99
CA ARG A 194 19.89 -0.06 -8.67
C ARG A 194 19.40 0.39 -10.03
N TRP A 195 18.09 0.57 -10.16
CA TRP A 195 17.46 0.93 -11.42
C TRP A 195 17.33 2.44 -11.53
N ILE A 196 17.80 2.98 -12.66
CA ILE A 196 17.70 4.41 -12.97
C ILE A 196 16.74 4.57 -14.14
N PRO A 197 15.70 5.43 -14.03
CA PRO A 197 14.79 5.68 -15.12
C PRO A 197 15.50 6.39 -16.27
N MET A 198 15.21 5.99 -17.51
CA MET A 198 15.67 6.69 -18.71
C MET A 198 14.92 8.02 -18.82
N PHE A 199 15.57 9.09 -19.25
CA PHE A 199 14.93 10.39 -19.52
C PHE A 199 14.07 10.35 -20.79
N VAL A 200 13.11 9.42 -20.85
CA VAL A 200 12.23 9.19 -21.98
C VAL A 200 10.80 9.03 -21.51
N PHE A 201 9.88 9.79 -22.10
CA PHE A 201 8.44 9.63 -21.91
C PHE A 201 7.78 9.27 -23.24
N SER A 202 7.17 8.08 -23.32
CA SER A 202 6.50 7.60 -24.53
C SER A 202 4.99 7.75 -24.43
N ARG A 203 4.40 8.56 -25.32
CA ARG A 203 2.93 8.70 -25.41
C ARG A 203 2.23 7.37 -25.71
N LYS A 204 2.85 6.50 -26.50
CA LYS A 204 2.32 5.16 -26.82
C LYS A 204 2.26 4.29 -25.58
N SER A 205 3.35 4.25 -24.82
CA SER A 205 3.40 3.52 -23.54
C SER A 205 2.41 4.08 -22.53
N PHE A 206 2.35 5.41 -22.39
CA PHE A 206 1.39 6.09 -21.53
C PHE A 206 -0.05 5.71 -21.87
N HIS A 207 -0.45 5.81 -23.14
CA HIS A 207 -1.82 5.51 -23.57
C HIS A 207 -2.21 4.06 -23.27
N TYR A 208 -1.30 3.11 -23.51
CA TYR A 208 -1.52 1.71 -23.17
C TYR A 208 -1.71 1.51 -21.66
N LEU A 209 -0.81 2.05 -20.84
CA LEU A 209 -0.87 1.92 -19.39
C LEU A 209 -2.11 2.62 -18.80
N PHE A 210 -2.45 3.80 -19.34
CA PHE A 210 -3.62 4.58 -18.90
C PHE A 210 -4.95 3.89 -19.22
N ASN A 211 -5.09 3.28 -20.40
CA ASN A 211 -6.33 2.59 -20.79
C ASN A 211 -6.67 1.41 -19.85
N PHE A 212 -5.64 0.69 -19.39
CA PHE A 212 -5.83 -0.36 -18.41
C PHE A 212 -5.92 0.21 -16.99
N GLY A 213 -5.01 1.10 -16.64
CA GLY A 213 -4.87 1.68 -15.31
C GLY A 213 -6.09 2.47 -14.86
N SER A 214 -6.71 3.26 -15.75
CA SER A 214 -7.90 4.05 -15.42
C SER A 214 -9.08 3.21 -14.94
N LYS A 215 -9.28 2.02 -15.50
CA LYS A 215 -10.34 1.08 -15.07
C LYS A 215 -10.07 0.53 -13.67
N VAL A 216 -8.81 0.20 -13.39
CA VAL A 216 -8.37 -0.26 -12.06
C VAL A 216 -8.49 0.87 -11.04
N LEU A 217 -8.12 2.11 -11.44
CA LEU A 217 -8.25 3.30 -10.60
C LEU A 217 -9.69 3.53 -10.16
N VAL A 218 -10.65 3.56 -11.11
CA VAL A 218 -12.07 3.79 -10.77
C VAL A 218 -12.57 2.72 -9.79
N SER A 219 -12.24 1.45 -10.02
CA SER A 219 -12.63 0.36 -9.12
C SER A 219 -12.02 0.52 -7.73
N GLY A 220 -10.72 0.83 -7.63
CA GLY A 220 -10.01 1.04 -6.36
C GLY A 220 -10.53 2.26 -5.61
N PHE A 221 -10.80 3.34 -6.31
CA PHE A 221 -11.33 4.57 -5.74
C PHE A 221 -12.71 4.36 -5.11
N LEU A 222 -13.65 3.71 -5.83
CA LEU A 222 -14.97 3.38 -5.31
C LEU A 222 -14.88 2.44 -4.09
N PHE A 223 -13.99 1.45 -4.14
CA PHE A 223 -13.74 0.54 -3.02
C PHE A 223 -13.18 1.27 -1.79
N SER A 224 -12.27 2.22 -2.00
CA SER A 224 -11.69 3.03 -0.92
C SER A 224 -12.75 3.92 -0.26
N ILE A 225 -13.63 4.58 -1.05
CA ILE A 225 -14.76 5.36 -0.51
C ILE A 225 -15.64 4.45 0.35
N TYR A 226 -16.05 3.31 -0.18
CA TYR A 226 -16.93 2.38 0.53
C TYR A 226 -16.36 1.95 1.88
N ASN A 227 -15.08 1.55 1.92
CA ASN A 227 -14.44 1.07 3.14
C ASN A 227 -14.23 2.15 4.21
N ASN A 228 -14.05 3.40 3.80
CA ASN A 228 -13.75 4.49 4.73
C ASN A 228 -14.95 5.37 5.07
N LEU A 229 -16.13 5.09 4.50
CA LEU A 229 -17.33 5.92 4.70
C LEU A 229 -17.71 6.04 6.18
N TYR A 230 -17.66 4.94 6.92
CA TYR A 230 -17.97 4.94 8.36
C TYR A 230 -16.95 5.76 9.16
N THR A 231 -15.67 5.66 8.86
CA THR A 231 -14.63 6.47 9.53
C THR A 231 -14.85 7.96 9.30
N LEU A 232 -15.27 8.36 8.09
CA LEU A 232 -15.57 9.74 7.77
C LEU A 232 -16.77 10.26 8.58
N VAL A 233 -17.86 9.51 8.63
CA VAL A 233 -19.07 9.89 9.36
C VAL A 233 -18.80 9.95 10.86
N ILE A 234 -18.14 8.93 11.41
CA ILE A 234 -17.80 8.88 12.84
C ILE A 234 -16.87 10.05 13.19
N GLY A 235 -15.86 10.33 12.38
CA GLY A 235 -14.93 11.43 12.62
C GLY A 235 -15.58 12.83 12.54
N ARG A 236 -16.71 12.95 11.82
CA ARG A 236 -17.46 14.22 11.76
C ARG A 236 -18.41 14.41 12.92
N VAL A 237 -19.02 13.33 13.41
CA VAL A 237 -20.12 13.37 14.39
C VAL A 237 -19.61 13.15 15.82
N PHE A 238 -18.57 12.36 15.98
CA PHE A 238 -18.04 11.91 17.26
C PHE A 238 -16.64 12.46 17.54
N THR A 239 -16.05 12.07 18.65
CA THR A 239 -14.74 12.52 19.11
C THR A 239 -13.57 11.76 18.44
N PRO A 240 -12.34 12.34 18.40
CA PRO A 240 -11.14 11.62 17.94
C PRO A 240 -10.92 10.29 18.67
N THR A 241 -11.25 10.23 19.95
CA THR A 241 -11.13 9.00 20.75
C THR A 241 -12.02 7.89 20.22
N GLU A 242 -13.27 8.20 19.85
CA GLU A 242 -14.22 7.22 19.30
C GLU A 242 -13.79 6.75 17.91
N VAL A 243 -13.26 7.64 17.07
CA VAL A 243 -12.63 7.26 15.79
C VAL A 243 -11.44 6.32 16.03
N GLY A 244 -10.62 6.58 17.04
CA GLY A 244 -9.52 5.72 17.42
C GLY A 244 -9.96 4.31 17.80
N HIS A 245 -11.00 4.19 18.63
CA HIS A 245 -11.58 2.91 19.02
C HIS A 245 -12.21 2.16 17.83
N TYR A 246 -13.00 2.86 17.00
CA TYR A 246 -13.61 2.26 15.82
C TYR A 246 -12.55 1.71 14.84
N ASN A 247 -11.54 2.52 14.52
CA ASN A 247 -10.48 2.10 13.58
C ASN A 247 -9.69 0.89 14.13
N ARG A 248 -9.46 0.83 15.45
CA ARG A 248 -8.82 -0.34 16.07
C ARG A 248 -9.70 -1.59 15.99
N ALA A 249 -10.99 -1.46 16.30
CA ALA A 249 -11.94 -2.58 16.21
C ALA A 249 -12.03 -3.11 14.77
N ASN A 250 -12.22 -2.20 13.80
CA ASN A 250 -12.31 -2.56 12.38
C ASN A 250 -11.03 -3.23 11.89
N GLN A 251 -9.86 -2.72 12.30
CA GLN A 251 -8.57 -3.33 11.99
C GLN A 251 -8.48 -4.78 12.44
N PHE A 252 -8.95 -5.10 13.64
CA PHE A 252 -8.93 -6.49 14.16
C PHE A 252 -9.93 -7.37 13.42
N ALA A 253 -11.12 -6.86 13.10
CA ALA A 253 -12.15 -7.60 12.37
C ALA A 253 -11.72 -8.00 10.95
N ASP A 254 -11.01 -7.09 10.25
CA ASP A 254 -10.59 -7.32 8.86
C ASP A 254 -9.33 -8.18 8.71
N LEU A 255 -8.58 -8.41 9.80
CA LEU A 255 -7.30 -9.09 9.78
C LEU A 255 -7.29 -10.47 9.11
N PRO A 256 -8.20 -11.41 9.45
CA PRO A 256 -8.13 -12.76 8.90
C PRO A 256 -8.38 -12.79 7.38
N SER A 257 -9.43 -12.10 6.93
CA SER A 257 -9.87 -12.12 5.53
C SER A 257 -8.95 -11.34 4.61
N SER A 258 -8.60 -10.12 4.98
CA SER A 258 -7.76 -9.23 4.14
C SER A 258 -6.34 -9.76 3.97
N THR A 259 -5.76 -10.36 5.02
CA THR A 259 -4.41 -10.93 4.97
C THR A 259 -4.35 -12.12 4.01
N LEU A 260 -5.27 -13.07 4.12
CA LEU A 260 -5.30 -14.26 3.26
C LEU A 260 -5.51 -13.89 1.79
N ILE A 261 -6.50 -13.03 1.51
CA ILE A 261 -6.78 -12.59 0.14
C ILE A 261 -5.56 -11.86 -0.46
N SER A 262 -4.92 -10.98 0.30
CA SER A 262 -3.77 -10.22 -0.20
C SER A 262 -2.54 -11.09 -0.50
N VAL A 263 -2.26 -12.13 0.32
CA VAL A 263 -1.18 -13.11 0.06
C VAL A 263 -1.42 -13.82 -1.27
N VAL A 264 -2.65 -14.30 -1.46
CA VAL A 264 -3.00 -15.04 -2.67
C VAL A 264 -2.92 -14.13 -3.89
N MET A 265 -3.53 -12.95 -3.85
CA MET A 265 -3.59 -12.04 -5.01
C MET A 265 -2.23 -11.47 -5.41
N LYS A 266 -1.35 -11.16 -4.46
CA LYS A 266 0.00 -10.64 -4.73
C LYS A 266 0.84 -11.59 -5.60
N VAL A 267 0.68 -12.90 -5.39
CA VAL A 267 1.41 -13.92 -6.16
C VAL A 267 0.61 -14.38 -7.38
N ALA A 268 -0.70 -14.53 -7.24
CA ALA A 268 -1.57 -15.03 -8.29
C ALA A 268 -1.60 -14.10 -9.51
N TYR A 269 -1.68 -12.78 -9.31
CA TYR A 269 -1.79 -11.83 -10.40
C TYR A 269 -0.62 -11.89 -11.39
N PRO A 270 0.65 -11.78 -10.98
CA PRO A 270 1.79 -11.90 -11.90
C PRO A 270 1.87 -13.28 -12.60
N LEU A 271 1.49 -14.35 -11.89
CA LEU A 271 1.48 -15.69 -12.46
C LEU A 271 0.38 -15.88 -13.52
N MET A 272 -0.81 -15.32 -13.28
CA MET A 272 -1.90 -15.34 -14.28
C MET A 272 -1.54 -14.53 -15.52
N CYS A 273 -0.88 -13.38 -15.36
CA CYS A 273 -0.37 -12.60 -16.49
C CYS A 273 0.63 -13.38 -17.36
N LYS A 274 1.43 -14.29 -16.77
CA LYS A 274 2.36 -15.16 -17.54
C LYS A 274 1.66 -16.24 -18.37
N VAL A 275 0.41 -16.60 -18.06
CA VAL A 275 -0.37 -17.65 -18.76
C VAL A 275 -1.62 -17.10 -19.44
N GLN A 276 -1.72 -15.78 -19.61
CA GLN A 276 -2.94 -15.10 -20.10
C GLN A 276 -3.36 -15.47 -21.53
N ASP A 277 -2.46 -16.02 -22.35
CA ASP A 277 -2.79 -16.45 -23.74
C ASP A 277 -3.44 -17.82 -23.80
N ASP A 278 -3.27 -18.65 -22.78
CA ASP A 278 -3.90 -19.97 -22.69
C ASP A 278 -5.16 -19.86 -21.83
N THR A 279 -6.30 -19.60 -22.47
CA THR A 279 -7.59 -19.41 -21.80
C THR A 279 -7.97 -20.60 -20.92
N ASN A 280 -7.68 -21.83 -21.33
CA ASN A 280 -8.00 -23.02 -20.54
C ASN A 280 -7.13 -23.11 -19.29
N ARG A 281 -5.85 -22.80 -19.41
CA ARG A 281 -4.90 -22.77 -18.30
C ARG A 281 -5.20 -21.61 -17.36
N LEU A 282 -5.53 -20.44 -17.90
CA LEU A 282 -5.94 -19.26 -17.12
C LEU A 282 -7.20 -19.58 -16.30
N ARG A 283 -8.24 -20.15 -16.90
CA ARG A 283 -9.48 -20.53 -16.22
C ARG A 283 -9.23 -21.53 -15.08
N ARG A 284 -8.42 -22.57 -15.32
CA ARG A 284 -8.07 -23.56 -14.28
C ARG A 284 -7.26 -22.92 -13.14
N SER A 285 -6.35 -22.01 -13.45
CA SER A 285 -5.58 -21.28 -12.45
C SER A 285 -6.47 -20.38 -11.61
N TYR A 286 -7.37 -19.63 -12.23
CA TYR A 286 -8.34 -18.77 -11.57
C TYR A 286 -9.27 -19.55 -10.62
N GLN A 287 -9.81 -20.69 -11.06
CA GLN A 287 -10.62 -21.56 -10.21
C GLN A 287 -9.89 -22.07 -8.98
N LYS A 288 -8.60 -22.44 -9.12
CA LYS A 288 -7.78 -22.86 -7.96
C LYS A 288 -7.52 -21.72 -6.98
N ILE A 289 -7.24 -20.51 -7.51
CA ILE A 289 -7.00 -19.31 -6.72
C ILE A 289 -8.25 -18.91 -5.92
N LEU A 290 -9.45 -19.02 -6.51
CA LEU A 290 -10.70 -18.71 -5.81
C LEU A 290 -11.03 -19.74 -4.73
N ARG A 291 -10.80 -21.03 -5.00
CA ARG A 291 -11.13 -22.10 -4.03
C ARG A 291 -10.27 -22.03 -2.76
N LEU A 292 -9.01 -21.64 -2.87
CA LEU A 292 -8.08 -21.66 -1.75
C LEU A 292 -8.51 -20.72 -0.60
N PRO A 293 -8.85 -19.43 -0.81
CA PRO A 293 -9.40 -18.58 0.24
C PRO A 293 -10.74 -19.08 0.80
N ILE A 294 -11.62 -19.58 -0.07
CA ILE A 294 -12.95 -20.06 0.35
C ILE A 294 -12.81 -21.20 1.35
N TYR A 295 -11.95 -22.20 1.08
CA TYR A 295 -11.73 -23.32 1.99
C TYR A 295 -11.10 -22.92 3.33
N ILE A 296 -10.31 -21.83 3.35
CA ILE A 296 -9.64 -21.38 4.57
C ILE A 296 -10.54 -20.44 5.38
N ILE A 297 -11.28 -19.54 4.71
CA ILE A 297 -12.08 -18.50 5.39
C ILE A 297 -13.46 -19.02 5.83
N HIS A 298 -14.07 -19.91 5.05
CA HIS A 298 -15.44 -20.38 5.34
C HIS A 298 -15.61 -21.13 6.68
N PRO A 299 -14.60 -21.87 7.22
CA PRO A 299 -14.70 -22.49 8.54
C PRO A 299 -14.47 -21.55 9.71
N ILE A 300 -13.99 -20.31 9.48
CA ILE A 300 -13.71 -19.28 10.48
C ILE A 300 -14.89 -18.32 10.60
#